data_78dbfa9c31b7926fc113b405670838c0
#
_entry.id   78dbfa9c31b7926fc113b405670838c0
#
_cell.length_a   1.000
_cell.length_b   1.000
_cell.length_c   1.000
_cell.angle_alpha   90.00
_cell.angle_beta   90.00
_cell.angle_gamma   90.00
#
_symmetry.space_group_name_H-M   'P 1'
#
loop_
_entity.id
_entity.type
_entity.pdbx_description
1 polymer ?
#
loop_
_entity_poly.entity_id
_entity_poly.type
_entity_poly.pdbx_seq_one_letter_code
_entity_poly.pdbx_strand_id
1 'polypeptide(L)'
;MYNWDRHYAARAGRITASEIRELLKLLDRPGIISFAGGIPDASLFPVEAVAASFRRILETPATAGVALQYAISEGYLPLREWLVGHMGRLGVVCSPGQILITNGSQQALDFLAKLFVAPGDRVLAARPTYLGALQAFSAYEAEFGAYPGLGGGPEATAHGKLAYVMPDFANPSGRTLSLAEREAVLATAAAADLPVIEDAAYEQLYFDAEPLPSLLALDSAGGGVDRGRVIYCGTFSKTVVPGLRIGWIVAPRPVIEKLVLIKQASDLHTSALNQMAMLDVASAIVPGHTEVIRAAYRQRRDAMLAALEASMPAGVTWTRPAGGMFIWLTLPEKVDTGRLLERSIETCGVAFVPGAAFFPDRSDRNTLRLSYSLNSPAEIEDGIARLGRLLRDTAAPAPNPLSVR
;
A
#
# COMPACT_ATOMS: atom_id res chain seq x y z
N MET A 1 39.29 -12.28 -0.10
CA MET A 1 37.85 -12.17 0.29
C MET A 1 37.04 -13.07 -0.62
N TYR A 2 36.15 -13.89 -0.11
CA TYR A 2 35.30 -14.79 -0.92
C TYR A 2 34.36 -13.98 -1.80
N ASN A 3 34.26 -14.29 -3.08
CA ASN A 3 33.42 -13.55 -4.02
C ASN A 3 32.02 -14.18 -4.06
N TRP A 4 31.09 -13.63 -3.30
CA TRP A 4 29.71 -14.07 -3.20
C TRP A 4 28.89 -13.80 -4.47
N ASP A 5 29.22 -12.79 -5.27
CA ASP A 5 28.45 -12.40 -6.46
C ASP A 5 28.34 -13.51 -7.51
N ARG A 6 29.35 -14.41 -7.54
CA ARG A 6 29.34 -15.57 -8.45
C ARG A 6 28.36 -16.67 -8.06
N HIS A 7 27.80 -16.61 -6.84
CA HIS A 7 26.94 -17.64 -6.26
C HIS A 7 25.48 -17.19 -6.14
N TYR A 8 25.19 -15.92 -6.36
CA TYR A 8 23.82 -15.44 -6.31
C TYR A 8 23.02 -15.93 -7.53
N ALA A 9 21.74 -16.26 -7.29
CA ALA A 9 20.80 -16.50 -8.37
C ALA A 9 20.62 -15.22 -9.21
N ALA A 10 20.33 -15.35 -10.52
CA ALA A 10 20.17 -14.22 -11.43
C ALA A 10 19.18 -13.16 -10.90
N ARG A 11 18.09 -13.61 -10.30
CA ARG A 11 17.07 -12.74 -9.69
C ARG A 11 17.60 -11.84 -8.55
N ALA A 12 18.70 -12.21 -7.88
CA ALA A 12 19.27 -11.40 -6.81
C ALA A 12 19.73 -10.03 -7.32
N GLY A 13 20.12 -9.92 -8.59
CA GLY A 13 20.44 -8.64 -9.22
C GLY A 13 19.26 -7.71 -9.43
N ARG A 14 18.02 -8.23 -9.37
CA ARG A 14 16.78 -7.44 -9.45
C ARG A 14 16.26 -7.01 -8.09
N ILE A 15 16.78 -7.59 -7.00
CA ILE A 15 16.38 -7.26 -5.63
C ILE A 15 17.19 -6.04 -5.18
N THR A 16 16.56 -4.88 -5.15
CA THR A 16 17.17 -3.62 -4.73
C THR A 16 16.61 -3.16 -3.39
N ALA A 17 17.40 -2.36 -2.67
CA ALA A 17 16.91 -1.73 -1.45
C ALA A 17 15.68 -0.85 -1.74
N SER A 18 14.73 -0.81 -0.80
CA SER A 18 13.59 0.09 -0.90
C SER A 18 14.06 1.53 -0.78
N GLU A 19 13.91 2.33 -1.84
CA GLU A 19 14.25 3.76 -1.83
C GLU A 19 13.58 4.51 -0.67
N ILE A 20 12.33 4.15 -0.36
CA ILE A 20 11.62 4.73 0.79
C ILE A 20 12.33 4.38 2.10
N ARG A 21 12.83 3.13 2.26
CA ARG A 21 13.56 2.73 3.48
C ARG A 21 14.92 3.42 3.59
N GLU A 22 15.64 3.55 2.49
CA GLU A 22 16.91 4.29 2.48
C GLU A 22 16.67 5.77 2.79
N LEU A 23 15.62 6.35 2.23
CA LEU A 23 15.20 7.71 2.53
C LEU A 23 14.83 7.85 4.02
N LEU A 24 14.06 6.92 4.60
CA LEU A 24 13.67 6.96 6.00
C LEU A 24 14.87 6.94 6.96
N LYS A 25 15.96 6.24 6.62
CA LYS A 25 17.21 6.28 7.41
C LYS A 25 17.87 7.67 7.44
N LEU A 26 17.66 8.48 6.40
CA LEU A 26 18.19 9.84 6.35
C LEU A 26 17.34 10.84 7.14
N LEU A 27 16.12 10.45 7.52
CA LEU A 27 15.12 11.34 8.12
C LEU A 27 15.11 11.33 9.65
N ASP A 28 15.94 10.51 10.32
CA ASP A 28 16.16 10.54 11.78
C ASP A 28 16.96 11.79 12.23
N ARG A 29 17.10 12.78 11.34
CA ARG A 29 17.80 14.04 11.65
C ARG A 29 16.83 15.03 12.29
N PRO A 30 17.23 15.69 13.41
CA PRO A 30 16.40 16.73 14.03
C PRO A 30 16.07 17.87 13.05
N GLY A 31 14.84 18.35 13.08
CA GLY A 31 14.40 19.50 12.28
C GLY A 31 13.89 19.20 10.88
N ILE A 32 13.82 17.93 10.47
CA ILE A 32 13.22 17.54 9.18
C ILE A 32 11.74 17.25 9.37
N ILE A 33 10.88 17.91 8.59
CA ILE A 33 9.47 17.57 8.44
C ILE A 33 9.36 16.53 7.32
N SER A 34 8.99 15.31 7.67
CA SER A 34 8.94 14.20 6.72
C SER A 34 7.53 13.90 6.25
N PHE A 35 7.27 14.12 4.98
CA PHE A 35 6.09 13.62 4.25
C PHE A 35 6.39 12.36 3.44
N ALA A 36 7.56 11.74 3.63
CA ALA A 36 7.99 10.55 2.89
C ALA A 36 7.39 9.26 3.43
N GLY A 37 7.19 9.16 4.74
CA GLY A 37 6.70 7.95 5.41
C GLY A 37 5.23 7.65 5.10
N GLY A 38 4.93 6.44 4.62
CA GLY A 38 3.56 5.92 4.50
C GLY A 38 3.20 5.01 5.68
N ILE A 39 3.63 5.34 6.88
CA ILE A 39 3.41 4.56 8.10
C ILE A 39 2.26 5.17 8.93
N PRO A 40 1.46 4.34 9.62
CA PRO A 40 0.42 4.83 10.52
C PRO A 40 1.01 5.60 11.71
N ASP A 41 0.21 6.52 12.24
CA ASP A 41 0.54 7.28 13.43
C ASP A 41 0.48 6.40 14.69
N ALA A 42 1.62 6.26 15.37
CA ALA A 42 1.73 5.45 16.58
C ALA A 42 0.91 5.99 17.76
N SER A 43 0.60 7.29 17.78
CA SER A 43 -0.27 7.88 18.81
C SER A 43 -1.71 7.42 18.74
N LEU A 44 -2.13 6.87 17.58
CA LEU A 44 -3.45 6.31 17.35
C LEU A 44 -3.50 4.79 17.59
N PHE A 45 -2.41 4.14 18.00
CA PHE A 45 -2.43 2.70 18.23
C PHE A 45 -3.22 2.35 19.50
N PRO A 46 -4.05 1.30 19.48
CA PRO A 46 -4.83 0.85 20.63
C PRO A 46 -3.97 0.03 21.60
N VAL A 47 -2.91 0.64 22.14
CA VAL A 47 -1.87 -0.04 22.92
C VAL A 47 -2.44 -0.79 24.12
N GLU A 48 -3.40 -0.18 24.85
CA GLU A 48 -4.07 -0.76 26.02
C GLU A 48 -4.83 -2.04 25.64
N ALA A 49 -5.60 -2.01 24.55
CA ALA A 49 -6.36 -3.17 24.08
C ALA A 49 -5.43 -4.31 23.64
N VAL A 50 -4.35 -3.98 22.94
CA VAL A 50 -3.32 -4.95 22.54
C VAL A 50 -2.67 -5.56 23.77
N ALA A 51 -2.20 -4.75 24.72
CA ALA A 51 -1.56 -5.24 25.95
C ALA A 51 -2.49 -6.11 26.80
N ALA A 52 -3.76 -5.73 26.93
CA ALA A 52 -4.76 -6.52 27.65
C ALA A 52 -5.02 -7.88 26.98
N SER A 53 -5.07 -7.92 25.64
CA SER A 53 -5.24 -9.15 24.89
C SER A 53 -4.06 -10.11 25.09
N PHE A 54 -2.83 -9.62 24.95
CA PHE A 54 -1.63 -10.44 25.16
C PHE A 54 -1.60 -11.00 26.59
N ARG A 55 -1.90 -10.21 27.62
CA ARG A 55 -1.97 -10.68 29.00
C ARG A 55 -3.00 -11.79 29.16
N ARG A 56 -4.25 -11.59 28.72
CA ARG A 56 -5.32 -12.58 28.80
C ARG A 56 -4.95 -13.91 28.15
N ILE A 57 -4.34 -13.86 26.96
CA ILE A 57 -3.95 -15.06 26.22
C ILE A 57 -2.85 -15.83 26.98
N LEU A 58 -1.86 -15.14 27.53
CA LEU A 58 -0.70 -15.77 28.15
C LEU A 58 -0.91 -16.17 29.61
N GLU A 59 -1.76 -15.49 30.34
CA GLU A 59 -2.11 -15.82 31.74
C GLU A 59 -3.03 -17.03 31.86
N THR A 60 -3.74 -17.42 30.78
CA THR A 60 -4.61 -18.59 30.75
C THR A 60 -3.86 -19.78 30.16
N PRO A 61 -3.54 -20.85 30.93
CA PRO A 61 -2.70 -21.96 30.45
C PRO A 61 -3.21 -22.62 29.16
N ALA A 62 -4.53 -22.77 29.01
CA ALA A 62 -5.13 -23.38 27.82
C ALA A 62 -4.89 -22.54 26.55
N THR A 63 -5.06 -21.22 26.62
CA THR A 63 -4.83 -20.32 25.48
C THR A 63 -3.33 -20.10 25.23
N ALA A 64 -2.53 -20.01 26.30
CA ALA A 64 -1.08 -19.88 26.17
C ALA A 64 -0.47 -21.09 25.44
N GLY A 65 -0.92 -22.31 25.75
CA GLY A 65 -0.48 -23.52 25.07
C GLY A 65 -0.74 -23.48 23.56
N VAL A 66 -1.91 -23.00 23.13
CA VAL A 66 -2.25 -22.84 21.70
C VAL A 66 -1.45 -21.70 21.07
N ALA A 67 -1.35 -20.56 21.76
CA ALA A 67 -0.69 -19.37 21.23
C ALA A 67 0.80 -19.52 20.99
N LEU A 68 1.47 -20.36 21.80
CA LEU A 68 2.92 -20.56 21.76
C LEU A 68 3.35 -21.83 21.00
N GLN A 69 2.41 -22.64 20.54
CA GLN A 69 2.69 -23.85 19.76
C GLN A 69 2.68 -23.55 18.25
N TYR A 70 3.24 -24.47 17.46
CA TYR A 70 3.03 -24.51 16.03
C TYR A 70 1.55 -24.56 15.69
N ALA A 71 1.16 -23.83 14.63
CA ALA A 71 -0.21 -23.71 14.17
C ALA A 71 -0.37 -24.18 12.72
N ILE A 72 -1.62 -24.28 12.25
CA ILE A 72 -1.92 -24.60 10.87
C ILE A 72 -1.55 -23.43 9.94
N SER A 73 -1.13 -23.75 8.73
CA SER A 73 -0.61 -22.77 7.76
C SER A 73 -1.69 -21.82 7.27
N GLU A 74 -2.94 -22.27 7.16
CA GLU A 74 -4.09 -21.45 6.76
C GLU A 74 -4.34 -20.28 7.71
N GLY A 75 -3.96 -20.43 8.96
CA GLY A 75 -4.15 -19.47 10.04
C GLY A 75 -5.25 -19.86 11.03
N TYR A 76 -5.29 -19.18 12.16
CA TYR A 76 -6.18 -19.40 13.30
C TYR A 76 -7.65 -19.36 12.87
N LEU A 77 -8.36 -20.49 13.01
CA LEU A 77 -9.72 -20.64 12.50
C LEU A 77 -10.69 -19.57 13.01
N PRO A 78 -10.72 -19.22 14.32
CA PRO A 78 -11.63 -18.17 14.79
C PRO A 78 -11.37 -16.80 14.16
N LEU A 79 -10.13 -16.45 13.81
CA LEU A 79 -9.82 -15.22 13.08
C LEU A 79 -10.33 -15.30 11.63
N ARG A 80 -10.20 -16.45 10.96
CA ARG A 80 -10.75 -16.64 9.61
C ARG A 80 -12.28 -16.57 9.60
N GLU A 81 -12.95 -17.11 10.64
CA GLU A 81 -14.41 -17.00 10.81
C GLU A 81 -14.83 -15.54 11.05
N TRP A 82 -14.10 -14.80 11.87
CA TRP A 82 -14.33 -13.36 12.05
C TRP A 82 -14.18 -12.60 10.73
N LEU A 83 -13.14 -12.94 9.94
CA LEU A 83 -12.92 -12.35 8.61
C LEU A 83 -14.03 -12.70 7.62
N VAL A 84 -14.66 -13.88 7.68
CA VAL A 84 -15.87 -14.18 6.88
C VAL A 84 -16.97 -13.15 7.17
N GLY A 85 -17.22 -12.86 8.46
CA GLY A 85 -18.19 -11.82 8.85
C GLY A 85 -17.76 -10.42 8.41
N HIS A 86 -16.46 -10.12 8.47
CA HIS A 86 -15.92 -8.85 7.99
C HIS A 86 -16.12 -8.68 6.47
N MET A 87 -15.75 -9.69 5.68
CA MET A 87 -15.94 -9.72 4.23
C MET A 87 -17.43 -9.66 3.85
N GLY A 88 -18.30 -10.31 4.64
CA GLY A 88 -19.75 -10.23 4.47
C GLY A 88 -20.29 -8.79 4.55
N ARG A 89 -19.76 -7.96 5.44
CA ARG A 89 -20.09 -6.53 5.52
C ARG A 89 -19.61 -5.72 4.31
N LEU A 90 -18.60 -6.21 3.61
CA LEU A 90 -18.10 -5.63 2.36
C LEU A 90 -18.80 -6.21 1.11
N GLY A 91 -19.85 -7.01 1.30
CA GLY A 91 -20.63 -7.61 0.21
C GLY A 91 -20.01 -8.89 -0.39
N VAL A 92 -19.00 -9.48 0.26
CA VAL A 92 -18.35 -10.71 -0.20
C VAL A 92 -18.82 -11.91 0.62
N VAL A 93 -19.46 -12.88 -0.04
CA VAL A 93 -19.83 -14.16 0.58
C VAL A 93 -18.71 -15.17 0.37
N CYS A 94 -18.02 -15.51 1.45
CA CYS A 94 -16.91 -16.48 1.43
C CYS A 94 -16.99 -17.44 2.62
N SER A 95 -16.10 -18.43 2.66
CA SER A 95 -15.95 -19.41 3.75
C SER A 95 -14.52 -19.34 4.31
N PRO A 96 -14.28 -19.87 5.53
CA PRO A 96 -12.93 -19.93 6.08
C PRO A 96 -11.91 -20.66 5.18
N GLY A 97 -12.36 -21.62 4.35
CA GLY A 97 -11.50 -22.33 3.39
C GLY A 97 -11.05 -21.49 2.19
N GLN A 98 -11.60 -20.28 2.01
CA GLN A 98 -11.23 -19.31 1.00
C GLN A 98 -10.38 -18.16 1.57
N ILE A 99 -9.91 -18.29 2.83
CA ILE A 99 -9.11 -17.28 3.53
C ILE A 99 -7.79 -17.88 3.99
N LEU A 100 -6.69 -17.21 3.66
CA LEU A 100 -5.35 -17.49 4.16
C LEU A 100 -4.83 -16.29 4.95
N ILE A 101 -4.40 -16.53 6.20
CA ILE A 101 -3.74 -15.49 7.01
C ILE A 101 -2.26 -15.38 6.59
N THR A 102 -1.79 -14.15 6.44
CA THR A 102 -0.42 -13.83 6.02
C THR A 102 0.28 -12.89 7.01
N ASN A 103 1.62 -12.83 6.96
CA ASN A 103 2.41 -11.87 7.72
C ASN A 103 2.35 -10.46 7.09
N GLY A 104 1.13 -9.88 7.08
CA GLY A 104 0.77 -8.65 6.39
C GLY A 104 0.60 -8.85 4.89
N SER A 105 0.03 -7.84 4.19
CA SER A 105 -0.23 -7.90 2.75
C SER A 105 1.05 -8.02 1.90
N GLN A 106 2.22 -7.59 2.40
CA GLN A 106 3.47 -7.76 1.67
C GLN A 106 3.83 -9.24 1.45
N GLN A 107 3.57 -10.11 2.43
CA GLN A 107 3.74 -11.56 2.24
C GLN A 107 2.70 -12.11 1.25
N ALA A 108 1.48 -11.59 1.28
CA ALA A 108 0.46 -11.95 0.28
C ALA A 108 0.95 -11.66 -1.14
N LEU A 109 1.51 -10.48 -1.39
CA LEU A 109 2.07 -10.11 -2.69
C LEU A 109 3.25 -11.00 -3.10
N ASP A 110 4.16 -11.32 -2.17
CA ASP A 110 5.29 -12.23 -2.43
C ASP A 110 4.80 -13.64 -2.80
N PHE A 111 3.84 -14.18 -2.06
CA PHE A 111 3.28 -15.50 -2.35
C PHE A 111 2.52 -15.56 -3.67
N LEU A 112 1.76 -14.51 -4.00
CA LEU A 112 1.06 -14.41 -5.28
C LEU A 112 2.04 -14.26 -6.44
N ALA A 113 3.11 -13.48 -6.27
CA ALA A 113 4.20 -13.42 -7.24
C ALA A 113 4.83 -14.80 -7.45
N LYS A 114 5.16 -15.52 -6.37
CA LYS A 114 5.73 -16.87 -6.41
C LYS A 114 4.79 -17.89 -7.07
N LEU A 115 3.48 -17.74 -6.89
CA LEU A 115 2.49 -18.66 -7.46
C LEU A 115 2.26 -18.43 -8.95
N PHE A 116 2.19 -17.17 -9.40
CA PHE A 116 1.70 -16.84 -10.73
C PHE A 116 2.78 -16.40 -11.72
N VAL A 117 3.96 -15.95 -11.24
CA VAL A 117 4.97 -15.30 -12.08
C VAL A 117 6.17 -16.19 -12.30
N ALA A 118 6.48 -16.44 -13.56
CA ALA A 118 7.76 -16.97 -14.03
C ALA A 118 8.62 -15.85 -14.65
N PRO A 119 9.94 -16.05 -14.81
CA PRO A 119 10.80 -15.06 -15.47
C PRO A 119 10.29 -14.62 -16.84
N GLY A 120 10.14 -13.30 -17.03
CA GLY A 120 9.62 -12.69 -18.26
C GLY A 120 8.09 -12.60 -18.35
N ASP A 121 7.34 -13.18 -17.41
CA ASP A 121 5.89 -12.99 -17.36
C ASP A 121 5.53 -11.53 -17.08
N ARG A 122 4.50 -11.03 -17.78
CA ARG A 122 4.09 -9.63 -17.70
C ARG A 122 3.00 -9.43 -16.66
N VAL A 123 3.29 -8.57 -15.68
CA VAL A 123 2.33 -8.10 -14.67
C VAL A 123 1.78 -6.75 -15.10
N LEU A 124 0.45 -6.64 -15.22
CA LEU A 124 -0.22 -5.39 -15.55
C LEU A 124 -0.58 -4.62 -14.28
N ALA A 125 -0.18 -3.36 -14.21
CA ALA A 125 -0.45 -2.51 -13.05
C ALA A 125 -0.86 -1.10 -13.46
N ALA A 126 -1.47 -0.35 -12.52
CA ALA A 126 -1.69 1.08 -12.68
C ALA A 126 -0.35 1.83 -12.80
N ARG A 127 -0.36 3.00 -13.42
CA ARG A 127 0.79 3.92 -13.50
C ARG A 127 0.40 5.28 -12.96
N PRO A 128 0.98 5.70 -11.82
CA PRO A 128 1.94 4.99 -10.96
C PRO A 128 1.30 3.85 -10.16
N THR A 129 2.14 2.97 -9.56
CA THR A 129 1.68 1.87 -8.71
C THR A 129 2.54 1.70 -7.44
N TYR A 130 2.10 0.85 -6.52
CA TYR A 130 2.76 0.63 -5.23
C TYR A 130 4.16 0.01 -5.38
N LEU A 131 5.17 0.70 -4.84
CA LEU A 131 6.56 0.26 -4.88
C LEU A 131 6.77 -1.14 -4.27
N GLY A 132 6.06 -1.47 -3.18
CA GLY A 132 6.16 -2.78 -2.54
C GLY A 132 5.66 -3.92 -3.43
N ALA A 133 4.67 -3.68 -4.30
CA ALA A 133 4.22 -4.63 -5.30
C ALA A 133 5.26 -4.77 -6.41
N LEU A 134 5.80 -3.65 -6.92
CA LEU A 134 6.90 -3.69 -7.90
C LEU A 134 8.08 -4.52 -7.38
N GLN A 135 8.48 -4.34 -6.12
CA GLN A 135 9.56 -5.10 -5.51
C GLN A 135 9.24 -6.60 -5.38
N ALA A 136 8.02 -6.94 -4.94
CA ALA A 136 7.60 -8.33 -4.78
C ALA A 136 7.61 -9.08 -6.12
N PHE A 137 7.03 -8.50 -7.16
CA PHE A 137 6.99 -9.12 -8.49
C PHE A 137 8.36 -9.13 -9.19
N SER A 138 9.19 -8.07 -9.02
CA SER A 138 10.54 -8.02 -9.59
C SER A 138 11.45 -9.13 -9.04
N ALA A 139 11.24 -9.57 -7.80
CA ALA A 139 11.98 -10.69 -7.20
C ALA A 139 11.77 -12.02 -7.95
N TYR A 140 10.68 -12.14 -8.71
CA TYR A 140 10.36 -13.29 -9.56
C TYR A 140 10.58 -12.99 -11.05
N GLU A 141 11.35 -11.95 -11.36
CA GLU A 141 11.75 -11.57 -12.72
C GLU A 141 10.59 -11.17 -13.63
N ALA A 142 9.51 -10.62 -13.02
CA ALA A 142 8.39 -10.06 -13.76
C ALA A 142 8.81 -8.91 -14.69
N GLU A 143 8.15 -8.81 -15.81
CA GLU A 143 8.06 -7.59 -16.62
C GLU A 143 6.78 -6.83 -16.27
N PHE A 144 6.78 -5.50 -16.44
CA PHE A 144 5.61 -4.70 -16.11
C PHE A 144 5.00 -4.07 -17.35
N GLY A 145 3.66 -4.07 -17.37
CA GLY A 145 2.87 -3.34 -18.35
C GLY A 145 1.84 -2.43 -17.67
N ALA A 146 1.42 -1.39 -18.38
CA ALA A 146 0.31 -0.57 -17.91
C ALA A 146 -1.02 -1.32 -18.10
N TYR A 147 -1.87 -1.33 -17.07
CA TYR A 147 -3.24 -1.83 -17.19
C TYR A 147 -4.09 -0.84 -18.01
N PRO A 148 -4.87 -1.29 -19.01
CA PRO A 148 -5.73 -0.41 -19.80
C PRO A 148 -6.66 0.43 -18.92
N GLY A 149 -6.71 1.75 -19.17
CA GLY A 149 -7.53 2.69 -18.40
C GLY A 149 -6.96 3.12 -17.04
N LEU A 150 -5.84 2.54 -16.58
CA LEU A 150 -5.21 2.87 -15.30
C LEU A 150 -3.83 3.57 -15.48
N GLY A 151 -3.77 4.61 -16.30
CA GLY A 151 -2.54 5.40 -16.52
C GLY A 151 -1.66 4.88 -17.65
N GLY A 152 -2.09 3.85 -18.38
CA GLY A 152 -1.51 3.47 -19.66
C GLY A 152 -2.02 4.38 -20.79
N GLY A 153 -1.16 4.67 -21.77
CA GLY A 153 -1.57 5.34 -23.00
C GLY A 153 -2.55 4.47 -23.82
N PRO A 154 -2.99 4.99 -24.98
CA PRO A 154 -3.92 4.26 -25.86
C PRO A 154 -3.35 2.92 -26.38
N GLU A 155 -2.03 2.74 -26.33
CA GLU A 155 -1.32 1.49 -26.67
C GLU A 155 -1.30 0.45 -25.54
N ALA A 156 -1.82 0.76 -24.35
CA ALA A 156 -1.90 -0.20 -23.25
C ALA A 156 -2.80 -1.37 -23.63
N THR A 157 -2.26 -2.59 -23.57
CA THR A 157 -2.96 -3.82 -23.92
C THR A 157 -3.18 -4.69 -22.69
N ALA A 158 -4.27 -5.46 -22.67
CA ALA A 158 -4.54 -6.43 -21.62
C ALA A 158 -3.72 -7.73 -21.77
N HIS A 159 -2.64 -7.71 -22.57
CA HIS A 159 -1.77 -8.88 -22.72
C HIS A 159 -0.80 -8.98 -21.54
N GLY A 160 -1.07 -9.90 -20.64
CA GLY A 160 -0.28 -10.14 -19.43
C GLY A 160 -0.61 -11.48 -18.78
N LYS A 161 0.09 -11.78 -17.69
CA LYS A 161 -0.12 -12.99 -16.88
C LYS A 161 -1.14 -12.77 -15.78
N LEU A 162 -1.10 -11.58 -15.16
CA LEU A 162 -2.01 -11.15 -14.11
C LEU A 162 -2.06 -9.62 -14.04
N ALA A 163 -3.07 -9.10 -13.36
CA ALA A 163 -3.21 -7.68 -13.05
C ALA A 163 -3.07 -7.43 -11.54
N TYR A 164 -2.46 -6.28 -11.19
CA TYR A 164 -2.39 -5.77 -9.83
C TYR A 164 -3.04 -4.38 -9.75
N VAL A 165 -4.05 -4.22 -8.91
CA VAL A 165 -4.87 -3.01 -8.80
C VAL A 165 -5.09 -2.64 -7.34
N MET A 166 -4.95 -1.35 -7.01
CA MET A 166 -5.39 -0.74 -5.76
C MET A 166 -6.61 0.14 -6.07
N PRO A 167 -7.84 -0.35 -5.89
CA PRO A 167 -9.02 0.41 -6.30
C PRO A 167 -9.35 1.58 -5.35
N ASP A 168 -8.91 1.53 -4.10
CA ASP A 168 -9.22 2.51 -3.08
C ASP A 168 -7.97 3.24 -2.57
N PHE A 169 -7.97 4.57 -2.67
CA PHE A 169 -6.95 5.47 -2.11
C PHE A 169 -5.52 5.02 -2.44
N ALA A 170 -5.30 4.64 -3.70
CA ALA A 170 -4.11 3.98 -4.18
C ALA A 170 -2.81 4.66 -3.72
N ASN A 171 -1.83 3.87 -3.28
CA ASN A 171 -0.48 4.32 -3.07
C ASN A 171 0.30 4.23 -4.40
N PRO A 172 0.78 5.34 -5.00
CA PRO A 172 1.01 6.63 -4.34
C PRO A 172 -0.04 7.72 -4.61
N SER A 173 -0.98 7.52 -5.54
CA SER A 173 -1.77 8.59 -6.15
C SER A 173 -2.91 9.13 -5.26
N GLY A 174 -3.31 8.39 -4.22
CA GLY A 174 -4.52 8.69 -3.46
C GLY A 174 -5.83 8.49 -4.24
N ARG A 175 -5.76 8.02 -5.50
CA ARG A 175 -6.91 7.84 -6.38
C ARG A 175 -7.80 6.71 -5.90
N THR A 176 -9.12 6.89 -6.03
CA THR A 176 -10.12 5.84 -5.91
C THR A 176 -10.77 5.61 -7.27
N LEU A 177 -10.92 4.35 -7.67
CA LEU A 177 -11.63 4.00 -8.89
C LEU A 177 -13.13 4.15 -8.68
N SER A 178 -13.81 4.83 -9.60
CA SER A 178 -15.27 4.88 -9.67
C SER A 178 -15.85 3.49 -9.94
N LEU A 179 -17.16 3.32 -9.69
CA LEU A 179 -17.83 2.05 -9.98
C LEU A 179 -17.66 1.64 -11.45
N ALA A 180 -17.84 2.57 -12.38
CA ALA A 180 -17.66 2.31 -13.81
C ALA A 180 -16.23 1.88 -14.17
N GLU A 181 -15.21 2.44 -13.50
CA GLU A 181 -13.82 2.02 -13.70
C GLU A 181 -13.56 0.63 -13.11
N ARG A 182 -14.16 0.29 -11.97
CA ARG A 182 -14.08 -1.07 -11.38
C ARG A 182 -14.71 -2.11 -12.32
N GLU A 183 -15.88 -1.82 -12.86
CA GLU A 183 -16.56 -2.66 -13.86
C GLU A 183 -15.73 -2.82 -15.14
N ALA A 184 -15.11 -1.74 -15.64
CA ALA A 184 -14.23 -1.78 -16.80
C ALA A 184 -12.96 -2.60 -16.53
N VAL A 185 -12.38 -2.54 -15.32
CA VAL A 185 -11.27 -3.41 -14.91
C VAL A 185 -11.69 -4.88 -15.00
N LEU A 186 -12.83 -5.24 -14.42
CA LEU A 186 -13.32 -6.62 -14.43
C LEU A 186 -13.66 -7.11 -15.84
N ALA A 187 -14.29 -6.27 -16.66
CA ALA A 187 -14.62 -6.61 -18.06
C ALA A 187 -13.34 -6.83 -18.89
N THR A 188 -12.33 -5.98 -18.74
CA THR A 188 -11.04 -6.12 -19.41
C THR A 188 -10.33 -7.40 -18.96
N ALA A 189 -10.30 -7.68 -17.66
CA ALA A 189 -9.72 -8.89 -17.10
C ALA A 189 -10.44 -10.16 -17.59
N ALA A 190 -11.78 -10.11 -17.69
CA ALA A 190 -12.58 -11.20 -18.22
C ALA A 190 -12.30 -11.49 -19.71
N ALA A 191 -12.24 -10.44 -20.53
CA ALA A 191 -11.94 -10.56 -21.96
C ALA A 191 -10.54 -11.10 -22.25
N ALA A 192 -9.57 -10.79 -21.37
CA ALA A 192 -8.18 -11.21 -21.51
C ALA A 192 -7.83 -12.48 -20.70
N ASP A 193 -8.79 -13.07 -20.01
CA ASP A 193 -8.61 -14.22 -19.09
C ASP A 193 -7.51 -14.00 -18.05
N LEU A 194 -7.52 -12.83 -17.40
CA LEU A 194 -6.52 -12.43 -16.42
C LEU A 194 -7.04 -12.58 -14.99
N PRO A 195 -6.30 -13.21 -14.06
CA PRO A 195 -6.51 -13.02 -12.62
C PRO A 195 -6.15 -11.59 -12.21
N VAL A 196 -6.90 -11.06 -11.25
CA VAL A 196 -6.71 -9.70 -10.71
C VAL A 196 -6.37 -9.78 -9.23
N ILE A 197 -5.24 -9.22 -8.83
CA ILE A 197 -4.91 -8.99 -7.43
C ILE A 197 -5.47 -7.62 -7.03
N GLU A 198 -6.42 -7.62 -6.12
CA GLU A 198 -6.95 -6.44 -5.47
C GLU A 198 -6.21 -6.18 -4.17
N ASP A 199 -5.41 -5.11 -4.10
CA ASP A 199 -4.76 -4.70 -2.86
C ASP A 199 -5.63 -3.64 -2.15
N ALA A 200 -6.30 -4.06 -1.08
CA ALA A 200 -7.29 -3.30 -0.34
C ALA A 200 -6.72 -2.70 0.97
N ALA A 201 -5.43 -2.37 0.99
CA ALA A 201 -4.76 -1.92 2.20
C ALA A 201 -5.36 -0.63 2.81
N TYR A 202 -6.05 0.19 2.03
CA TYR A 202 -6.55 1.51 2.44
C TYR A 202 -8.08 1.64 2.38
N GLU A 203 -8.83 0.66 1.92
CA GLU A 203 -10.27 0.73 1.67
C GLU A 203 -11.08 1.26 2.87
N GLN A 204 -10.65 0.92 4.09
CA GLN A 204 -11.31 1.34 5.33
C GLN A 204 -10.99 2.80 5.75
N LEU A 205 -10.07 3.47 5.04
CA LEU A 205 -9.66 4.85 5.34
C LEU A 205 -10.39 5.88 4.47
N TYR A 206 -11.68 5.71 4.25
CA TYR A 206 -12.54 6.69 3.56
C TYR A 206 -12.95 7.84 4.50
N PHE A 207 -13.10 9.07 3.94
CA PHE A 207 -13.41 10.26 4.73
C PHE A 207 -14.73 10.93 4.34
N ASP A 208 -15.00 11.05 3.07
CA ASP A 208 -16.05 11.94 2.56
C ASP A 208 -17.27 11.20 1.99
N ALA A 209 -17.14 9.93 1.69
CA ALA A 209 -18.21 9.11 1.13
C ALA A 209 -18.07 7.66 1.59
N GLU A 210 -19.16 6.92 1.57
CA GLU A 210 -19.16 5.47 1.80
C GLU A 210 -18.29 4.75 0.76
N PRO A 211 -17.60 3.65 1.15
CA PRO A 211 -16.78 2.89 0.23
C PRO A 211 -17.63 2.27 -0.88
N LEU A 212 -17.06 2.24 -2.08
CA LEU A 212 -17.63 1.49 -3.20
C LEU A 212 -17.42 -0.02 -3.01
N PRO A 213 -18.26 -0.88 -3.62
CA PRO A 213 -18.03 -2.32 -3.60
C PRO A 213 -16.64 -2.68 -4.12
N SER A 214 -15.91 -3.55 -3.44
CA SER A 214 -14.59 -4.03 -3.87
C SER A 214 -14.66 -4.75 -5.23
N LEU A 215 -13.53 -4.91 -5.91
CA LEU A 215 -13.48 -5.71 -7.14
C LEU A 215 -13.92 -7.15 -6.86
N LEU A 216 -13.51 -7.71 -5.70
CA LEU A 216 -13.93 -9.04 -5.28
C LEU A 216 -15.45 -9.12 -5.06
N ALA A 217 -16.08 -8.12 -4.44
CA ALA A 217 -17.52 -8.09 -4.24
C ALA A 217 -18.28 -8.08 -5.57
N LEU A 218 -17.83 -7.28 -6.53
CA LEU A 218 -18.42 -7.19 -7.87
C LEU A 218 -18.22 -8.50 -8.66
N ASP A 219 -17.02 -9.06 -8.63
CA ASP A 219 -16.67 -10.28 -9.36
C ASP A 219 -17.38 -11.53 -8.82
N SER A 220 -17.59 -11.60 -7.50
CA SER A 220 -18.22 -12.73 -6.83
C SER A 220 -19.76 -12.69 -6.79
N ALA A 221 -20.38 -11.55 -7.13
CA ALA A 221 -21.84 -11.34 -7.02
C ALA A 221 -22.68 -12.37 -7.82
N GLY A 222 -22.17 -12.85 -8.96
CA GLY A 222 -22.87 -13.77 -9.83
C GLY A 222 -22.64 -15.27 -9.59
N GLY A 223 -21.77 -15.67 -8.65
CA GLY A 223 -21.42 -17.09 -8.52
C GLY A 223 -20.52 -17.45 -7.32
N GLY A 224 -20.23 -16.49 -6.45
CA GLY A 224 -19.34 -16.66 -5.29
C GLY A 224 -17.86 -16.63 -5.70
N VAL A 225 -17.00 -16.56 -4.67
CA VAL A 225 -15.55 -16.39 -4.82
C VAL A 225 -14.89 -17.48 -5.67
N ASP A 226 -15.36 -18.74 -5.60
CA ASP A 226 -14.76 -19.85 -6.33
C ASP A 226 -14.91 -19.75 -7.87
N ARG A 227 -15.82 -18.92 -8.37
CA ARG A 227 -16.03 -18.70 -9.82
C ARG A 227 -15.39 -17.39 -10.32
N GLY A 228 -14.91 -16.57 -9.40
CA GLY A 228 -14.31 -15.29 -9.72
C GLY A 228 -12.85 -15.42 -10.12
N ARG A 229 -12.30 -14.29 -10.56
CA ARG A 229 -10.90 -14.11 -10.94
C ARG A 229 -10.14 -13.17 -10.04
N VAL A 230 -10.84 -12.51 -9.09
CA VAL A 230 -10.24 -11.54 -8.17
C VAL A 230 -9.68 -12.25 -6.94
N ILE A 231 -8.47 -11.88 -6.58
CA ILE A 231 -7.75 -12.29 -5.38
C ILE A 231 -7.58 -11.04 -4.51
N TYR A 232 -8.30 -11.00 -3.40
CA TYR A 232 -8.29 -9.85 -2.50
C TYR A 232 -7.20 -10.00 -1.44
N CYS A 233 -6.45 -8.91 -1.20
CA CYS A 233 -5.41 -8.80 -0.19
C CYS A 233 -5.77 -7.73 0.84
N GLY A 234 -6.11 -8.14 2.05
CA GLY A 234 -6.44 -7.27 3.18
C GLY A 234 -5.34 -7.21 4.24
N THR A 235 -5.39 -6.18 5.10
CA THR A 235 -4.44 -6.03 6.21
C THR A 235 -5.02 -5.20 7.36
N PHE A 236 -4.65 -5.54 8.59
CA PHE A 236 -4.93 -4.72 9.79
C PHE A 236 -3.90 -3.61 10.01
N SER A 237 -2.89 -3.50 9.15
CA SER A 237 -1.77 -2.54 9.33
C SER A 237 -2.20 -1.08 9.33
N LYS A 238 -3.35 -0.74 8.73
CA LYS A 238 -3.81 0.65 8.60
C LYS A 238 -5.00 0.99 9.49
N THR A 239 -5.67 -0.04 10.03
CA THR A 239 -6.88 0.10 10.84
C THR A 239 -6.71 -0.31 12.30
N VAL A 240 -5.63 -1.03 12.63
CA VAL A 240 -5.30 -1.43 14.01
C VAL A 240 -3.84 -1.11 14.31
N VAL A 241 -2.92 -2.02 13.99
CA VAL A 241 -1.48 -1.83 14.20
C VAL A 241 -0.67 -2.56 13.12
N PRO A 242 0.39 -1.95 12.58
CA PRO A 242 1.23 -2.62 11.60
C PRO A 242 2.18 -3.66 12.20
N GLY A 243 2.56 -3.50 13.48
CA GLY A 243 3.60 -4.29 14.15
C GLY A 243 3.23 -5.76 14.38
N LEU A 244 1.95 -6.10 14.51
CA LEU A 244 1.51 -7.49 14.68
C LEU A 244 1.60 -8.31 13.40
N ARG A 245 1.79 -7.65 12.24
CA ARG A 245 2.00 -8.32 10.96
C ARG A 245 0.86 -9.28 10.57
N ILE A 246 -0.39 -8.86 10.69
CA ILE A 246 -1.57 -9.65 10.27
C ILE A 246 -2.18 -9.04 9.00
N GLY A 247 -2.23 -9.86 7.95
CA GLY A 247 -2.96 -9.64 6.71
C GLY A 247 -3.68 -10.92 6.30
N TRP A 248 -4.45 -10.86 5.24
CA TRP A 248 -5.16 -12.04 4.72
C TRP A 248 -5.34 -11.95 3.21
N ILE A 249 -5.53 -13.12 2.61
CA ILE A 249 -5.95 -13.27 1.21
C ILE A 249 -7.34 -13.89 1.22
N VAL A 250 -8.24 -13.38 0.37
CA VAL A 250 -9.49 -14.07 0.00
C VAL A 250 -9.41 -14.42 -1.49
N ALA A 251 -9.55 -15.70 -1.81
CA ALA A 251 -9.41 -16.18 -3.19
C ALA A 251 -10.19 -17.48 -3.41
N PRO A 252 -10.37 -17.91 -4.66
CA PRO A 252 -10.88 -19.25 -4.98
C PRO A 252 -10.09 -20.35 -4.26
N ARG A 253 -10.77 -21.39 -3.80
CA ARG A 253 -10.15 -22.50 -3.04
C ARG A 253 -8.91 -23.09 -3.71
N PRO A 254 -8.88 -23.36 -5.03
CA PRO A 254 -7.67 -23.90 -5.66
C PRO A 254 -6.45 -22.96 -5.53
N VAL A 255 -6.66 -21.65 -5.48
CA VAL A 255 -5.60 -20.65 -5.25
C VAL A 255 -5.13 -20.72 -3.80
N ILE A 256 -6.07 -20.74 -2.83
CA ILE A 256 -5.73 -20.85 -1.39
C ILE A 256 -4.95 -22.12 -1.11
N GLU A 257 -5.36 -23.28 -1.65
CA GLU A 257 -4.67 -24.56 -1.47
C GLU A 257 -3.20 -24.49 -1.93
N LYS A 258 -2.92 -23.84 -3.08
CA LYS A 258 -1.55 -23.63 -3.56
C LYS A 258 -0.76 -22.66 -2.70
N LEU A 259 -1.38 -21.57 -2.24
CA LEU A 259 -0.76 -20.59 -1.35
C LEU A 259 -0.42 -21.21 0.03
N VAL A 260 -1.24 -22.12 0.55
CA VAL A 260 -0.96 -22.88 1.76
C VAL A 260 0.33 -23.70 1.61
N LEU A 261 0.52 -24.39 0.48
CA LEU A 261 1.77 -25.14 0.22
C LEU A 261 2.99 -24.21 0.13
N ILE A 262 2.84 -23.05 -0.48
CA ILE A 262 3.89 -22.02 -0.53
C ILE A 262 4.23 -21.53 0.88
N LYS A 263 3.21 -21.28 1.71
CA LYS A 263 3.39 -20.83 3.09
C LYS A 263 4.08 -21.90 3.96
N GLN A 264 3.72 -23.17 3.81
CA GLN A 264 4.38 -24.29 4.50
C GLN A 264 5.88 -24.32 4.20
N ALA A 265 6.27 -24.07 2.96
CA ALA A 265 7.67 -24.07 2.55
C ALA A 265 8.41 -22.75 2.90
N SER A 266 7.69 -21.70 3.30
CA SER A 266 8.24 -20.36 3.54
C SER A 266 8.44 -20.05 5.03
N ASP A 267 7.36 -19.99 5.79
CA ASP A 267 7.35 -19.61 7.20
C ASP A 267 6.47 -20.51 8.08
N LEU A 268 5.96 -21.58 7.51
CA LEU A 268 5.09 -22.58 8.11
C LEU A 268 3.70 -22.01 8.47
N HIS A 269 3.65 -20.98 9.31
CA HIS A 269 2.42 -20.28 9.70
C HIS A 269 2.69 -18.85 10.18
N THR A 270 1.68 -18.01 10.18
CA THR A 270 1.71 -16.73 10.87
C THR A 270 1.59 -16.95 12.38
N SER A 271 2.28 -16.14 13.20
CA SER A 271 2.27 -16.25 14.66
C SER A 271 0.85 -16.44 15.23
N ALA A 272 0.59 -17.58 15.90
CA ALA A 272 -0.71 -17.86 16.51
C ALA A 272 -1.04 -16.83 17.59
N LEU A 273 -0.09 -16.43 18.40
CA LEU A 273 -0.23 -15.42 19.45
C LEU A 273 -0.72 -14.08 18.83
N ASN A 274 -0.09 -13.63 17.75
CA ASN A 274 -0.48 -12.37 17.09
C ASN A 274 -1.86 -12.49 16.44
N GLN A 275 -2.23 -13.64 15.89
CA GLN A 275 -3.55 -13.87 15.31
C GLN A 275 -4.65 -13.87 16.39
N MET A 276 -4.40 -14.51 17.53
CA MET A 276 -5.33 -14.51 18.66
C MET A 276 -5.52 -13.09 19.23
N ALA A 277 -4.40 -12.37 19.43
CA ALA A 277 -4.46 -10.97 19.89
C ALA A 277 -5.18 -10.06 18.89
N MET A 278 -4.94 -10.24 17.60
CA MET A 278 -5.63 -9.46 16.56
C MET A 278 -7.13 -9.75 16.55
N LEU A 279 -7.56 -11.00 16.70
CA LEU A 279 -8.98 -11.35 16.79
C LEU A 279 -9.66 -10.64 17.95
N ASP A 280 -9.03 -10.67 19.12
CA ASP A 280 -9.57 -10.02 20.32
C ASP A 280 -9.73 -8.52 20.11
N VAL A 281 -8.67 -7.87 19.65
CA VAL A 281 -8.66 -6.42 19.40
C VAL A 281 -9.64 -6.05 18.30
N ALA A 282 -9.63 -6.76 17.17
CA ALA A 282 -10.52 -6.49 16.05
C ALA A 282 -11.99 -6.63 16.44
N SER A 283 -12.33 -7.67 17.22
CA SER A 283 -13.69 -7.91 17.69
C SER A 283 -14.19 -6.82 18.64
N ALA A 284 -13.29 -6.31 19.49
CA ALA A 284 -13.65 -5.35 20.53
C ALA A 284 -13.74 -3.90 20.01
N ILE A 285 -12.86 -3.48 19.12
CA ILE A 285 -12.68 -2.04 18.86
C ILE A 285 -12.73 -1.62 17.38
N VAL A 286 -12.58 -2.53 16.40
CA VAL A 286 -12.34 -2.10 15.01
C VAL A 286 -13.35 -1.08 14.47
N PRO A 287 -14.68 -1.22 14.62
CA PRO A 287 -15.58 -0.21 14.08
C PRO A 287 -15.33 1.19 14.64
N GLY A 288 -15.32 1.34 15.97
CA GLY A 288 -15.13 2.64 16.62
C GLY A 288 -13.71 3.20 16.46
N HIS A 289 -12.70 2.35 16.51
CA HIS A 289 -11.30 2.76 16.37
C HIS A 289 -10.98 3.27 14.95
N THR A 290 -11.56 2.65 13.93
CA THR A 290 -11.38 3.10 12.55
C THR A 290 -11.93 4.51 12.34
N GLU A 291 -13.04 4.88 13.02
CA GLU A 291 -13.57 6.26 12.97
C GLU A 291 -12.60 7.28 13.59
N VAL A 292 -11.92 6.93 14.68
CA VAL A 292 -10.88 7.80 15.28
C VAL A 292 -9.74 8.04 14.30
N ILE A 293 -9.26 6.98 13.64
CA ILE A 293 -8.21 7.08 12.61
C ILE A 293 -8.68 7.95 11.43
N ARG A 294 -9.90 7.72 10.93
CA ARG A 294 -10.49 8.50 9.83
C ARG A 294 -10.58 9.99 10.18
N ALA A 295 -11.06 10.31 11.36
CA ALA A 295 -11.18 11.70 11.81
C ALA A 295 -9.82 12.41 11.85
N ALA A 296 -8.80 11.75 12.42
CA ALA A 296 -7.46 12.29 12.50
C ALA A 296 -6.83 12.50 11.11
N TYR A 297 -6.96 11.51 10.23
CA TYR A 297 -6.37 11.60 8.89
C TYR A 297 -7.15 12.56 7.97
N ARG A 298 -8.48 12.66 8.12
CA ARG A 298 -9.28 13.67 7.43
C ARG A 298 -8.77 15.08 7.77
N GLN A 299 -8.61 15.41 9.06
CA GLN A 299 -8.12 16.71 9.50
C GLN A 299 -6.75 17.03 8.87
N ARG A 300 -5.83 16.06 8.85
CA ARG A 300 -4.49 16.25 8.28
C ARG A 300 -4.51 16.38 6.77
N ARG A 301 -5.34 15.58 6.07
CA ARG A 301 -5.58 15.72 4.62
C ARG A 301 -6.08 17.13 4.29
N ASP A 302 -7.06 17.62 5.02
CA ASP A 302 -7.66 18.92 4.79
C ASP A 302 -6.65 20.05 5.01
N ALA A 303 -5.84 19.97 6.08
CA ALA A 303 -4.75 20.89 6.31
C ALA A 303 -3.71 20.87 5.18
N MET A 304 -3.33 19.68 4.70
CA MET A 304 -2.37 19.56 3.58
C MET A 304 -2.94 20.13 2.28
N LEU A 305 -4.20 19.86 1.95
CA LEU A 305 -4.84 20.41 0.76
C LEU A 305 -4.94 21.95 0.83
N ALA A 306 -5.31 22.51 1.98
CA ALA A 306 -5.37 23.96 2.17
C ALA A 306 -3.97 24.61 2.07
N ALA A 307 -2.95 23.98 2.66
CA ALA A 307 -1.57 24.47 2.59
C ALA A 307 -1.01 24.39 1.16
N LEU A 308 -1.33 23.35 0.39
CA LEU A 308 -0.96 23.24 -1.02
C LEU A 308 -1.60 24.35 -1.86
N GLU A 309 -2.89 24.60 -1.67
CA GLU A 309 -3.61 25.68 -2.37
C GLU A 309 -2.99 27.06 -2.11
N ALA A 310 -2.61 27.32 -0.86
CA ALA A 310 -2.04 28.60 -0.45
C ALA A 310 -0.56 28.77 -0.88
N SER A 311 0.19 27.69 -1.03
CA SER A 311 1.65 27.77 -1.10
C SER A 311 2.26 27.37 -2.44
N MET A 312 1.57 26.56 -3.26
CA MET A 312 2.18 26.06 -4.49
C MET A 312 2.20 27.10 -5.61
N PRO A 313 3.29 27.16 -6.39
CA PRO A 313 3.35 28.02 -7.57
C PRO A 313 2.47 27.51 -8.72
N ALA A 314 2.19 28.38 -9.67
CA ALA A 314 1.49 28.01 -10.90
C ALA A 314 2.21 26.89 -11.64
N GLY A 315 1.42 25.97 -12.23
CA GLY A 315 1.94 24.79 -12.95
C GLY A 315 2.17 23.56 -12.07
N VAL A 316 1.97 23.64 -10.76
CA VAL A 316 1.92 22.48 -9.86
C VAL A 316 0.47 22.03 -9.71
N THR A 317 0.23 20.75 -9.89
CA THR A 317 -1.09 20.12 -9.68
C THR A 317 -1.01 18.99 -8.68
N TRP A 318 -2.12 18.65 -8.06
CA TRP A 318 -2.17 17.54 -7.08
C TRP A 318 -3.52 16.85 -7.05
N THR A 319 -3.51 15.59 -6.57
CA THR A 319 -4.73 14.83 -6.32
C THR A 319 -5.45 15.34 -5.08
N ARG A 320 -6.79 15.16 -5.05
CA ARG A 320 -7.64 15.49 -3.89
C ARG A 320 -8.31 14.21 -3.40
N PRO A 321 -7.61 13.37 -2.60
CA PRO A 321 -8.11 12.06 -2.20
C PRO A 321 -9.29 12.18 -1.22
N ALA A 322 -10.30 11.34 -1.40
CA ALA A 322 -11.44 11.19 -0.48
C ALA A 322 -11.13 10.28 0.72
N GLY A 323 -9.87 9.85 0.88
CA GLY A 323 -9.41 8.94 1.91
C GLY A 323 -7.94 8.58 1.79
N GLY A 324 -7.52 7.53 2.49
CA GLY A 324 -6.15 7.01 2.43
C GLY A 324 -5.14 7.81 3.24
N MET A 325 -3.92 7.93 2.72
CA MET A 325 -2.78 8.52 3.44
C MET A 325 -1.90 9.43 2.57
N PHE A 326 -2.22 9.62 1.27
CA PHE A 326 -1.30 10.20 0.30
C PHE A 326 -1.94 11.25 -0.59
N ILE A 327 -1.14 12.26 -0.94
CA ILE A 327 -1.40 13.20 -2.02
C ILE A 327 -0.26 13.06 -3.04
N TRP A 328 -0.63 13.06 -4.32
CA TRP A 328 0.29 12.99 -5.44
C TRP A 328 0.38 14.33 -6.13
N LEU A 329 1.60 14.85 -6.25
CA LEU A 329 1.88 16.11 -6.92
C LEU A 329 2.52 15.86 -8.28
N THR A 330 2.14 16.67 -9.25
CA THR A 330 2.80 16.79 -10.57
C THR A 330 3.35 18.20 -10.70
N LEU A 331 4.63 18.29 -10.93
CA LEU A 331 5.40 19.52 -11.13
C LEU A 331 5.60 19.77 -12.65
N PRO A 332 6.03 20.97 -13.06
CA PRO A 332 6.41 21.20 -14.44
C PRO A 332 7.47 20.18 -14.92
N GLU A 333 7.36 19.72 -16.18
CA GLU A 333 8.16 18.63 -16.76
C GLU A 333 9.68 18.76 -16.58
N LYS A 334 10.20 19.99 -16.48
CA LYS A 334 11.63 20.28 -16.31
C LYS A 334 12.16 19.97 -14.91
N VAL A 335 11.28 19.71 -13.95
CA VAL A 335 11.67 19.51 -12.54
C VAL A 335 11.94 18.02 -12.31
N ASP A 336 13.17 17.67 -11.93
CA ASP A 336 13.53 16.35 -11.44
C ASP A 336 13.35 16.31 -9.91
N THR A 337 12.36 15.54 -9.45
CA THR A 337 12.00 15.45 -8.03
C THR A 337 13.04 14.70 -7.18
N GLY A 338 13.90 13.89 -7.78
CA GLY A 338 15.05 13.29 -7.08
C GLY A 338 16.04 14.37 -6.65
N ARG A 339 16.44 15.23 -7.58
CA ARG A 339 17.32 16.39 -7.27
C ARG A 339 16.63 17.42 -6.35
N LEU A 340 15.34 17.60 -6.54
CA LEU A 340 14.55 18.48 -5.69
C LEU A 340 14.52 17.98 -4.25
N LEU A 341 14.44 16.67 -4.00
CA LEU A 341 14.46 16.09 -2.67
C LEU A 341 15.78 16.38 -1.93
N GLU A 342 16.94 16.18 -2.58
CA GLU A 342 18.24 16.47 -2.00
C GLU A 342 18.30 17.92 -1.56
N ARG A 343 17.96 18.83 -2.46
CA ARG A 343 17.91 20.26 -2.18
C ARG A 343 16.91 20.61 -1.08
N SER A 344 15.74 19.96 -1.08
CA SER A 344 14.67 20.20 -0.08
C SER A 344 15.14 19.83 1.34
N ILE A 345 15.80 18.69 1.49
CA ILE A 345 16.37 18.27 2.78
C ILE A 345 17.42 19.27 3.27
N GLU A 346 18.32 19.70 2.38
CA GLU A 346 19.44 20.58 2.74
C GLU A 346 19.01 22.02 3.06
N THR A 347 18.06 22.56 2.30
CA THR A 347 17.76 24.01 2.36
C THR A 347 16.52 24.36 3.16
N CYS A 348 15.51 23.49 3.20
CA CYS A 348 14.27 23.77 3.91
C CYS A 348 13.82 22.68 4.90
N GLY A 349 14.58 21.58 5.01
CA GLY A 349 14.29 20.52 5.98
C GLY A 349 12.97 19.79 5.72
N VAL A 350 12.57 19.58 4.44
CA VAL A 350 11.35 18.87 4.08
C VAL A 350 11.69 17.67 3.23
N ALA A 351 11.09 16.51 3.56
CA ALA A 351 11.29 15.27 2.80
C ALA A 351 9.97 14.74 2.24
N PHE A 352 10.04 14.20 1.03
CA PHE A 352 8.94 13.56 0.29
C PHE A 352 9.48 12.36 -0.50
N VAL A 353 8.63 11.58 -1.16
CA VAL A 353 9.09 10.48 -2.03
C VAL A 353 9.04 10.93 -3.49
N PRO A 354 10.18 10.92 -4.23
CA PRO A 354 10.20 11.17 -5.67
C PRO A 354 9.33 10.16 -6.43
N GLY A 355 8.58 10.67 -7.41
CA GLY A 355 7.57 9.88 -8.10
C GLY A 355 8.13 8.77 -8.97
N ALA A 356 9.33 8.93 -9.51
CA ALA A 356 10.00 7.92 -10.34
C ALA A 356 10.08 6.52 -9.68
N ALA A 357 10.11 6.46 -8.34
CA ALA A 357 10.13 5.21 -7.57
C ALA A 357 8.86 4.34 -7.78
N PHE A 358 7.75 4.94 -8.18
CA PHE A 358 6.46 4.27 -8.36
C PHE A 358 6.18 3.87 -9.82
N PHE A 359 7.17 3.99 -10.68
CA PHE A 359 7.14 3.56 -12.08
C PHE A 359 8.20 2.49 -12.32
N PRO A 360 7.87 1.36 -12.97
CA PRO A 360 8.83 0.29 -13.22
C PRO A 360 10.04 0.75 -14.06
N ASP A 361 9.80 1.68 -14.98
CA ASP A 361 10.78 2.25 -15.90
C ASP A 361 11.42 3.57 -15.41
N ARG A 362 11.12 3.97 -14.17
CA ARG A 362 11.61 5.23 -13.58
C ARG A 362 11.24 6.47 -14.38
N SER A 363 10.16 6.45 -15.15
CA SER A 363 9.61 7.60 -15.86
C SER A 363 9.02 8.65 -14.90
N ASP A 364 8.41 9.67 -15.45
CA ASP A 364 7.64 10.71 -14.73
C ASP A 364 8.38 11.32 -13.53
N ARG A 365 9.61 11.79 -13.79
CA ARG A 365 10.52 12.33 -12.77
C ARG A 365 10.06 13.65 -12.15
N ASN A 366 9.05 14.28 -12.73
CA ASN A 366 8.45 15.53 -12.25
C ASN A 366 7.28 15.32 -11.28
N THR A 367 7.14 14.12 -10.74
CA THR A 367 6.07 13.79 -9.78
C THR A 367 6.63 13.46 -8.39
N LEU A 368 5.82 13.60 -7.34
CA LEU A 368 6.19 13.24 -5.99
C LEU A 368 4.97 12.85 -5.14
N ARG A 369 5.22 12.04 -4.11
CA ARG A 369 4.21 11.64 -3.13
C ARG A 369 4.43 12.35 -1.80
N LEU A 370 3.37 12.94 -1.24
CA LEU A 370 3.29 13.41 0.14
C LEU A 370 2.40 12.48 0.96
N SER A 371 2.80 12.18 2.19
CA SER A 371 1.97 11.50 3.19
C SER A 371 1.55 12.48 4.27
N TYR A 372 0.28 12.45 4.64
CA TYR A 372 -0.27 13.25 5.74
C TYR A 372 -0.52 12.43 7.02
N SER A 373 -0.02 11.19 7.08
CA SER A 373 -0.37 10.26 8.17
C SER A 373 0.25 10.57 9.53
N LEU A 374 1.41 11.26 9.57
CA LEU A 374 2.19 11.42 10.80
C LEU A 374 2.17 12.84 11.37
N ASN A 375 2.36 13.84 10.53
CA ASN A 375 2.58 15.21 10.96
C ASN A 375 1.28 15.85 11.47
N SER A 376 1.41 16.71 12.47
CA SER A 376 0.32 17.58 12.93
C SER A 376 -0.10 18.57 11.84
N PRO A 377 -1.33 19.13 11.89
CA PRO A 377 -1.75 20.18 10.95
C PRO A 377 -0.77 21.36 10.85
N ALA A 378 -0.20 21.80 11.98
CA ALA A 378 0.76 22.89 12.00
C ALA A 378 2.09 22.54 11.30
N GLU A 379 2.62 21.33 11.52
CA GLU A 379 3.81 20.84 10.82
C GLU A 379 3.55 20.67 9.32
N ILE A 380 2.34 20.24 8.94
CA ILE A 380 1.92 20.13 7.55
C ILE A 380 1.92 21.50 6.88
N GLU A 381 1.32 22.51 7.52
CA GLU A 381 1.26 23.88 7.01
C GLU A 381 2.68 24.46 6.85
N ASP A 382 3.54 24.33 7.85
CA ASP A 382 4.93 24.82 7.80
C ASP A 382 5.74 24.08 6.72
N GLY A 383 5.68 22.74 6.67
CA GLY A 383 6.42 21.95 5.69
C GLY A 383 6.01 22.25 4.25
N ILE A 384 4.71 22.37 3.99
CA ILE A 384 4.19 22.70 2.65
C ILE A 384 4.55 24.15 2.26
N ALA A 385 4.50 25.09 3.21
CA ALA A 385 4.93 26.46 2.95
C ALA A 385 6.42 26.55 2.60
N ARG A 386 7.28 25.79 3.28
CA ARG A 386 8.73 25.69 2.97
C ARG A 386 8.96 25.10 1.57
N LEU A 387 8.28 23.99 1.24
CA LEU A 387 8.37 23.37 -0.06
C LEU A 387 7.90 24.32 -1.18
N GLY A 388 6.80 25.05 -0.96
CA GLY A 388 6.28 26.05 -1.91
C GLY A 388 7.26 27.19 -2.17
N ARG A 389 7.99 27.68 -1.13
CA ARG A 389 9.06 28.67 -1.31
C ARG A 389 10.19 28.11 -2.16
N LEU A 390 10.67 26.91 -1.85
CA LEU A 390 11.72 26.24 -2.63
C LEU A 390 11.37 26.09 -4.10
N LEU A 391 10.11 25.73 -4.41
CA LEU A 391 9.64 25.56 -5.78
C LEU A 391 9.58 26.90 -6.53
N ARG A 392 9.17 27.99 -5.90
CA ARG A 392 9.22 29.35 -6.49
C ARG A 392 10.64 29.76 -6.83
N ASP A 393 11.59 29.55 -5.91
CA ASP A 393 13.00 29.88 -6.11
C ASP A 393 13.65 29.04 -7.22
N THR A 394 13.13 27.82 -7.44
CA THR A 394 13.63 26.93 -8.50
C THR A 394 13.06 27.30 -9.87
N ALA A 395 11.86 27.92 -9.90
CA ALA A 395 11.19 28.39 -11.13
C ALA A 395 11.69 29.78 -11.58
N ALA A 396 12.29 30.57 -10.67
CA ALA A 396 12.87 31.86 -11.01
C ALA A 396 14.05 31.70 -11.98
N PRO A 397 14.13 32.47 -13.09
CA PRO A 397 15.31 32.44 -13.95
C PRO A 397 16.55 32.82 -13.11
N ALA A 398 17.65 32.08 -13.32
CA ALA A 398 18.93 32.38 -12.68
C ALA A 398 19.25 33.89 -12.88
N PRO A 399 19.67 34.62 -11.83
CA PRO A 399 20.02 36.02 -12.00
C PRO A 399 21.08 36.15 -13.09
N ASN A 400 20.80 37.01 -14.04
CA ASN A 400 21.69 37.25 -15.18
C ASN A 400 23.05 37.74 -14.62
N PRO A 401 24.17 37.02 -14.82
CA PRO A 401 25.47 37.41 -14.24
C PRO A 401 26.04 38.72 -14.82
N LEU A 402 25.31 39.36 -15.72
CA LEU A 402 25.74 40.60 -16.40
C LEU A 402 25.14 41.90 -15.80
N SER A 403 24.47 41.87 -14.63
CA SER A 403 23.89 43.08 -14.02
C SER A 403 24.73 43.69 -12.87
N VAL A 404 25.99 43.32 -12.73
CA VAL A 404 26.93 44.00 -11.86
C VAL A 404 27.88 44.82 -12.73
N ARG A 405 27.53 46.05 -12.98
CA ARG A 405 28.42 47.14 -13.39
C ARG A 405 28.28 48.27 -12.41
#